data_9aa2fec7ae745585eaf782995d97b70b
#
_entry.id   9aa2fec7ae745585eaf782995d97b70b
#
_cell.length_a   1.000
_cell.length_b   1.000
_cell.length_c   1.000
_cell.angle_alpha   90.00
_cell.angle_beta   90.00
_cell.angle_gamma   90.00
#
_symmetry.space_group_name_H-M   'P 1'
#
loop_
_entity.id
_entity.type
_entity.pdbx_description
1 polymer ?
#
loop_
_entity_poly.entity_id
_entity_poly.type
_entity_poly.pdbx_seq_one_letter_code
_entity_poly.pdbx_strand_id
1 'polypeptide(L)'
;NIEVFNEKVRQQNGAKNPDGSPCPKKMPYIVVIIDELADLMAVAGKDVEQSIQRITQLARAAGIHLIVATQRPSVDVITGIIKANIPSRIAFAVSSGTDSRTILDHAGAERLLGNGDMLYMPIGASSAMRTQGVFVTDDEVQNITNYVSQWSPMYNDKFVLLEGINEGSGI
;
A
#
# COMPACT_ATOMS: atom_id res chain seq x y z
N ASN A 1 10.83 16.31 -4.80
CA ASN A 1 10.06 15.36 -4.03
C ASN A 1 9.13 16.11 -3.07
N ILE A 2 8.21 15.43 -2.42
CA ILE A 2 7.18 16.01 -1.54
C ILE A 2 7.79 16.76 -0.34
N GLU A 3 8.89 16.28 0.23
CA GLU A 3 9.53 16.91 1.38
C GLU A 3 10.09 18.28 1.01
N VAL A 4 10.82 18.34 -0.11
CA VAL A 4 11.36 19.61 -0.62
C VAL A 4 10.25 20.58 -1.00
N PHE A 5 9.17 20.08 -1.61
CA PHE A 5 8.01 20.88 -1.93
C PHE A 5 7.35 21.45 -0.67
N ASN A 6 7.07 20.59 0.30
CA ASN A 6 6.44 20.99 1.56
C ASN A 6 7.30 21.93 2.38
N GLU A 7 8.63 21.77 2.33
CA GLU A 7 9.55 22.71 2.98
C GLU A 7 9.53 24.10 2.32
N LYS A 8 9.52 24.16 0.98
CA LYS A 8 9.36 25.42 0.27
C LYS A 8 8.04 26.13 0.61
N VAL A 9 6.94 25.35 0.66
CA VAL A 9 5.62 25.89 1.06
C VAL A 9 5.65 26.45 2.49
N ARG A 10 6.36 25.75 3.41
CA ARG A 10 6.52 26.22 4.79
C ARG A 10 7.33 27.52 4.87
N GLN A 11 8.40 27.61 4.09
CA GLN A 11 9.26 28.82 4.06
C GLN A 11 8.53 30.03 3.46
N GLN A 12 7.62 29.83 2.51
CA GLN A 12 6.80 30.89 1.93
C GLN A 12 5.76 31.47 2.92
N ASN A 13 5.46 30.77 4.01
CA ASN A 13 4.64 31.21 5.14
C ASN A 13 3.34 31.96 4.74
N GLY A 14 2.65 31.50 3.70
CA GLY A 14 1.42 32.09 3.21
C GLY A 14 1.59 33.34 2.34
N ALA A 15 2.82 33.74 2.01
CA ALA A 15 3.07 34.81 1.05
C ALA A 15 2.55 34.40 -0.35
N LYS A 16 1.99 35.38 -1.11
CA LYS A 16 1.61 35.15 -2.50
C LYS A 16 2.85 34.89 -3.35
N ASN A 17 2.69 34.12 -4.42
CA ASN A 17 3.72 33.96 -5.42
C ASN A 17 4.05 35.35 -6.05
N PRO A 18 5.24 35.52 -6.69
CA PRO A 18 5.62 36.76 -7.34
C PRO A 18 4.63 37.24 -8.42
N ASP A 19 3.88 36.31 -9.02
CA ASP A 19 2.82 36.58 -9.99
C ASP A 19 1.44 36.96 -9.39
N GLY A 20 1.36 37.00 -8.03
CA GLY A 20 0.13 37.32 -7.31
C GLY A 20 -0.79 36.08 -7.08
N SER A 21 -0.46 34.92 -7.63
CA SER A 21 -1.24 33.71 -7.42
C SER A 21 -1.14 33.22 -5.95
N PRO A 22 -2.16 32.48 -5.45
CA PRO A 22 -2.12 31.96 -4.09
C PRO A 22 -0.97 30.94 -3.94
N CYS A 23 -0.30 31.00 -2.80
CA CYS A 23 0.74 30.03 -2.47
C CYS A 23 0.16 28.60 -2.46
N PRO A 24 0.87 27.61 -3.03
CA PRO A 24 0.42 26.24 -3.00
C PRO A 24 0.31 25.73 -1.55
N LYS A 25 -0.70 24.92 -1.30
CA LYS A 25 -0.87 24.27 0.00
C LYS A 25 0.10 23.10 0.15
N LYS A 26 0.50 22.82 1.39
CA LYS A 26 1.30 21.64 1.72
C LYS A 26 0.58 20.37 1.24
N MET A 27 1.31 19.51 0.56
CA MET A 27 0.78 18.22 0.09
C MET A 27 0.83 17.18 1.22
N PRO A 28 -0.24 16.44 1.45
CA PRO A 28 -0.24 15.31 2.38
C PRO A 28 0.48 14.11 1.78
N TYR A 29 0.96 13.21 2.64
CA TYR A 29 1.26 11.84 2.22
C TYR A 29 -0.03 11.10 1.95
N ILE A 30 -0.01 10.19 0.98
CA ILE A 30 -1.12 9.33 0.63
C ILE A 30 -0.68 7.89 0.86
N VAL A 31 -1.46 7.13 1.62
CA VAL A 31 -1.25 5.69 1.81
C VAL A 31 -2.41 4.96 1.14
N VAL A 32 -2.08 4.11 0.19
CA VAL A 32 -3.04 3.22 -0.49
C VAL A 32 -2.87 1.83 0.09
N ILE A 33 -3.95 1.25 0.60
CA ILE A 33 -3.95 -0.08 1.21
C ILE A 33 -4.85 -0.98 0.39
N ILE A 34 -4.30 -2.12 -0.06
CA ILE A 34 -5.04 -3.20 -0.71
C ILE A 34 -5.03 -4.38 0.27
N ASP A 35 -6.19 -4.69 0.82
CA ASP A 35 -6.35 -5.72 1.85
C ASP A 35 -6.25 -7.14 1.28
N GLU A 36 -6.89 -7.41 0.14
CA GLU A 36 -6.80 -8.69 -0.57
C GLU A 36 -6.55 -8.47 -2.07
N LEU A 37 -5.27 -8.59 -2.45
CA LEU A 37 -4.87 -8.42 -3.85
C LEU A 37 -5.49 -9.47 -4.77
N ALA A 38 -5.69 -10.71 -4.29
CA ALA A 38 -6.20 -11.80 -5.11
C ALA A 38 -7.59 -11.47 -5.70
N ASP A 39 -8.43 -10.75 -4.97
CA ASP A 39 -9.76 -10.39 -5.45
C ASP A 39 -9.70 -9.38 -6.60
N LEU A 40 -8.78 -8.43 -6.55
CA LEU A 40 -8.54 -7.49 -7.65
C LEU A 40 -7.93 -8.20 -8.87
N MET A 41 -6.97 -9.10 -8.65
CA MET A 41 -6.32 -9.86 -9.71
C MET A 41 -7.30 -10.77 -10.46
N ALA A 42 -8.28 -11.34 -9.77
CA ALA A 42 -9.32 -12.17 -10.37
C ALA A 42 -10.23 -11.38 -11.34
N VAL A 43 -10.47 -10.11 -11.07
CA VAL A 43 -11.37 -9.26 -11.88
C VAL A 43 -10.64 -8.56 -13.02
N ALA A 44 -9.48 -7.98 -12.75
CA ALA A 44 -8.80 -7.07 -13.67
C ALA A 44 -7.26 -7.16 -13.55
N GLY A 45 -6.69 -8.35 -13.49
CA GLY A 45 -5.28 -8.60 -13.16
C GLY A 45 -4.28 -7.74 -13.93
N LYS A 46 -4.42 -7.61 -15.26
CA LYS A 46 -3.53 -6.78 -16.09
C LYS A 46 -3.59 -5.30 -15.75
N ASP A 47 -4.78 -4.77 -15.50
CA ASP A 47 -4.97 -3.35 -15.17
C ASP A 47 -4.46 -3.04 -13.77
N VAL A 48 -4.63 -3.99 -12.83
CA VAL A 48 -4.09 -3.91 -11.49
C VAL A 48 -2.55 -3.89 -11.51
N GLU A 49 -1.91 -4.80 -12.24
CA GLU A 49 -0.46 -4.83 -12.40
C GLU A 49 0.08 -3.51 -12.99
N GLN A 50 -0.55 -3.01 -14.06
CA GLN A 50 -0.17 -1.74 -14.67
C GLN A 50 -0.33 -0.56 -13.71
N SER A 51 -1.41 -0.54 -12.94
CA SER A 51 -1.68 0.50 -11.95
C SER A 51 -0.65 0.47 -10.82
N ILE A 52 -0.33 -0.71 -10.28
CA ILE A 52 0.71 -0.89 -9.27
C ILE A 52 2.06 -0.42 -9.81
N GLN A 53 2.43 -0.87 -11.02
CA GLN A 53 3.68 -0.46 -11.66
C GLN A 53 3.75 1.07 -11.83
N ARG A 54 2.68 1.69 -12.29
CA ARG A 54 2.61 3.14 -12.48
C ARG A 54 2.72 3.90 -11.15
N ILE A 55 2.03 3.45 -10.11
CA ILE A 55 2.10 4.05 -8.78
C ILE A 55 3.51 3.94 -8.23
N THR A 56 4.12 2.77 -8.26
CA THR A 56 5.45 2.54 -7.69
C THR A 56 6.55 3.31 -8.41
N GLN A 57 6.45 3.50 -9.72
CA GLN A 57 7.43 4.24 -10.52
C GLN A 57 7.31 5.76 -10.38
N LEU A 58 6.10 6.29 -10.30
CA LEU A 58 5.85 7.74 -10.38
C LEU A 58 5.55 8.37 -9.02
N ALA A 59 4.99 7.63 -8.10
CA ALA A 59 4.37 8.19 -6.91
C ALA A 59 5.32 8.32 -5.70
N ARG A 60 6.45 7.63 -5.70
CA ARG A 60 7.43 7.69 -4.59
C ARG A 60 7.86 9.11 -4.28
N ALA A 61 8.21 9.89 -5.31
CA ALA A 61 8.61 11.28 -5.15
C ALA A 61 7.45 12.20 -4.72
N ALA A 62 6.21 11.81 -5.03
CA ALA A 62 4.99 12.52 -4.64
C ALA A 62 4.51 12.17 -3.23
N GLY A 63 5.16 11.24 -2.52
CA GLY A 63 4.77 10.84 -1.18
C GLY A 63 3.55 9.93 -1.14
N ILE A 64 3.37 9.10 -2.17
CA ILE A 64 2.32 8.09 -2.23
C ILE A 64 2.96 6.74 -1.90
N HIS A 65 2.42 6.05 -0.91
CA HIS A 65 2.89 4.76 -0.43
C HIS A 65 1.82 3.69 -0.67
N LEU A 66 2.25 2.49 -1.05
CA LEU A 66 1.37 1.37 -1.34
C LEU A 66 1.67 0.22 -0.38
N ILE A 67 0.63 -0.27 0.30
CA ILE A 67 0.66 -1.47 1.13
C ILE A 67 -0.29 -2.47 0.48
N VAL A 68 0.25 -3.64 0.14
CA VAL A 68 -0.52 -4.69 -0.52
C VAL A 68 -0.48 -5.95 0.33
N ALA A 69 -1.64 -6.48 0.65
CA ALA A 69 -1.79 -7.72 1.38
C ALA A 69 -2.57 -8.76 0.55
N THR A 70 -2.36 -10.03 0.85
CA THR A 70 -3.14 -11.14 0.33
C THR A 70 -3.04 -12.35 1.26
N GLN A 71 -4.12 -13.10 1.39
CA GLN A 71 -4.16 -14.39 2.04
C GLN A 71 -3.94 -15.55 1.06
N ARG A 72 -3.77 -15.25 -0.25
CA ARG A 72 -3.58 -16.24 -1.33
C ARG A 72 -2.22 -16.04 -2.00
N PRO A 73 -1.12 -16.56 -1.42
CA PRO A 73 0.23 -16.37 -1.94
C PRO A 73 0.51 -17.29 -3.14
N SER A 74 -0.26 -17.14 -4.21
CA SER A 74 -0.05 -17.85 -5.47
C SER A 74 0.76 -17.01 -6.47
N VAL A 75 1.36 -17.65 -7.46
CA VAL A 75 2.14 -16.98 -8.52
C VAL A 75 1.27 -16.11 -9.42
N ASP A 76 -0.03 -16.41 -9.52
CA ASP A 76 -1.00 -15.62 -10.29
C ASP A 76 -1.41 -14.33 -9.57
N VAL A 77 -1.23 -14.28 -8.25
CA VAL A 77 -1.53 -13.11 -7.41
C VAL A 77 -0.25 -12.31 -7.18
N ILE A 78 0.81 -12.95 -6.72
CA ILE A 78 2.12 -12.32 -6.47
C ILE A 78 3.01 -12.53 -7.68
N THR A 79 2.70 -11.84 -8.76
CA THR A 79 3.38 -12.00 -10.03
C THR A 79 4.79 -11.40 -10.04
N GLY A 80 5.58 -11.75 -11.04
CA GLY A 80 6.92 -11.16 -11.23
C GLY A 80 6.90 -9.64 -11.36
N ILE A 81 5.85 -9.06 -11.98
CA ILE A 81 5.68 -7.62 -12.12
C ILE A 81 5.45 -6.98 -10.74
N ILE A 82 4.58 -7.55 -9.92
CA ILE A 82 4.31 -7.06 -8.57
C ILE A 82 5.57 -7.14 -7.71
N LYS A 83 6.27 -8.28 -7.71
CA LYS A 83 7.52 -8.48 -6.95
C LYS A 83 8.63 -7.52 -7.36
N ALA A 84 8.75 -7.22 -8.64
CA ALA A 84 9.74 -6.27 -9.15
C ALA A 84 9.47 -4.82 -8.71
N ASN A 85 8.20 -4.48 -8.51
CA ASN A 85 7.78 -3.12 -8.18
C ASN A 85 7.53 -2.90 -6.68
N ILE A 86 7.32 -3.98 -5.90
CA ILE A 86 7.18 -3.96 -4.44
C ILE A 86 8.30 -4.82 -3.83
N PRO A 87 9.50 -4.27 -3.67
CA PRO A 87 10.67 -5.05 -3.27
C PRO A 87 10.73 -5.35 -1.77
N SER A 88 10.10 -4.55 -0.92
CA SER A 88 10.02 -4.82 0.52
C SER A 88 8.85 -5.75 0.79
N ARG A 89 9.10 -6.86 1.49
CA ARG A 89 8.11 -7.92 1.67
C ARG A 89 8.07 -8.40 3.11
N ILE A 90 6.89 -8.82 3.53
CA ILE A 90 6.65 -9.47 4.81
C ILE A 90 5.88 -10.76 4.52
N ALA A 91 6.31 -11.86 5.12
CA ALA A 91 5.54 -13.08 5.17
C ALA A 91 5.28 -13.47 6.63
N PHE A 92 4.02 -13.62 6.97
CA PHE A 92 3.60 -14.32 8.17
C PHE A 92 3.63 -15.83 7.94
N ALA A 93 3.21 -16.62 8.93
CA ALA A 93 3.16 -18.07 8.81
C ALA A 93 2.31 -18.49 7.59
N VAL A 94 2.87 -19.35 6.74
CA VAL A 94 2.21 -19.90 5.56
C VAL A 94 2.16 -21.42 5.62
N SER A 95 1.32 -22.04 4.78
CA SER A 95 1.08 -23.49 4.81
C SER A 95 2.22 -24.32 4.21
N SER A 96 3.00 -23.71 3.30
CA SER A 96 4.04 -24.47 2.56
C SER A 96 5.28 -23.65 2.25
N GLY A 97 6.40 -24.35 2.04
CA GLY A 97 7.62 -23.70 1.54
C GLY A 97 7.47 -23.13 0.13
N THR A 98 6.49 -23.57 -0.64
CA THR A 98 6.13 -22.99 -1.96
C THR A 98 5.53 -21.62 -1.78
N ASP A 99 4.60 -21.45 -0.85
CA ASP A 99 4.00 -20.16 -0.50
C ASP A 99 5.06 -19.17 -0.02
N SER A 100 5.98 -19.64 0.85
CA SER A 100 7.11 -18.83 1.29
C SER A 100 7.96 -18.33 0.12
N ARG A 101 8.29 -19.22 -0.84
CA ARG A 101 9.06 -18.82 -2.04
C ARG A 101 8.29 -17.88 -2.94
N THR A 102 6.98 -18.03 -3.04
CA THR A 102 6.15 -17.11 -3.82
C THR A 102 6.25 -15.69 -3.28
N ILE A 103 6.27 -15.51 -1.96
CA ILE A 103 6.35 -14.20 -1.32
C ILE A 103 7.80 -13.69 -1.29
N LEU A 104 8.73 -14.51 -0.76
CA LEU A 104 10.07 -14.09 -0.35
C LEU A 104 11.20 -14.54 -1.29
N ASP A 105 10.90 -15.33 -2.31
CA ASP A 105 11.86 -16.02 -3.18
C ASP A 105 12.68 -17.11 -2.47
N HIS A 106 12.42 -17.38 -1.17
CA HIS A 106 13.04 -18.45 -0.40
C HIS A 106 12.08 -19.06 0.62
N ALA A 107 12.39 -20.28 1.07
CA ALA A 107 11.62 -20.99 2.09
C ALA A 107 11.91 -20.40 3.49
N GLY A 108 11.02 -20.67 4.44
CA GLY A 108 11.22 -20.32 5.86
C GLY A 108 9.95 -19.83 6.54
N ALA A 109 9.03 -19.18 5.83
CA ALA A 109 7.79 -18.70 6.44
C ALA A 109 6.85 -19.84 6.87
N GLU A 110 6.99 -21.03 6.30
CA GLU A 110 6.27 -22.25 6.73
C GLU A 110 6.69 -22.76 8.12
N ARG A 111 7.76 -22.22 8.68
CA ARG A 111 8.29 -22.56 10.00
C ARG A 111 7.97 -21.54 11.08
N LEU A 112 7.25 -20.49 10.73
CA LEU A 112 6.85 -19.44 11.65
C LEU A 112 5.76 -19.94 12.60
N LEU A 113 5.74 -19.37 13.80
CA LEU A 113 4.89 -19.82 14.91
C LEU A 113 3.47 -19.22 14.88
N GLY A 114 3.17 -18.30 13.96
CA GLY A 114 1.93 -17.52 13.97
C GLY A 114 1.97 -16.37 14.98
N ASN A 115 0.81 -15.80 15.28
CA ASN A 115 0.65 -14.71 16.26
C ASN A 115 1.59 -13.51 16.04
N GLY A 116 1.81 -13.13 14.79
CA GLY A 116 2.68 -12.01 14.44
C GLY A 116 4.15 -12.37 14.21
N ASP A 117 4.55 -13.63 14.38
CA ASP A 117 5.87 -14.10 13.97
C ASP A 117 5.99 -13.99 12.44
N MET A 118 7.02 -13.31 11.94
CA MET A 118 7.13 -12.97 10.53
C MET A 118 8.56 -12.99 10.02
N LEU A 119 8.70 -13.14 8.71
CA LEU A 119 9.93 -12.86 7.97
C LEU A 119 9.78 -11.52 7.24
N TYR A 120 10.68 -10.60 7.52
CA TYR A 120 10.74 -9.29 6.89
C TYR A 120 11.95 -9.19 5.97
N MET A 121 11.72 -8.82 4.72
CA MET A 121 12.74 -8.59 3.71
C MET A 121 12.64 -7.14 3.21
N PRO A 122 13.44 -6.21 3.74
CA PRO A 122 13.48 -4.84 3.25
C PRO A 122 14.15 -4.76 1.88
N ILE A 123 13.90 -3.65 1.17
CA ILE A 123 14.58 -3.37 -0.09
C ILE A 123 16.10 -3.43 0.07
N GLY A 124 16.78 -4.11 -0.85
CA GLY A 124 18.25 -4.24 -0.86
C GLY A 124 18.79 -5.30 0.11
N ALA A 125 17.97 -5.99 0.87
CA ALA A 125 18.40 -7.12 1.68
C ALA A 125 18.58 -8.37 0.82
N SER A 126 19.62 -9.13 1.12
CA SER A 126 19.89 -10.44 0.48
C SER A 126 19.18 -11.61 1.18
N SER A 127 18.68 -11.38 2.38
CA SER A 127 17.96 -12.38 3.20
C SER A 127 16.89 -11.71 4.05
N ALA A 128 15.85 -12.49 4.38
CA ALA A 128 14.83 -12.03 5.28
C ALA A 128 15.29 -12.13 6.75
N MET A 129 14.83 -11.19 7.56
CA MET A 129 15.02 -11.17 9.01
C MET A 129 13.77 -11.71 9.68
N ARG A 130 13.92 -12.62 10.65
CA ARG A 130 12.82 -13.03 11.49
C ARG A 130 12.55 -11.95 12.53
N THR A 131 11.32 -11.52 12.61
CA THR A 131 10.88 -10.41 13.48
C THR A 131 9.54 -10.79 14.10
N GLN A 132 9.33 -10.39 15.36
CA GLN A 132 8.06 -10.55 16.02
C GLN A 132 7.21 -9.29 15.80
N GLY A 133 6.11 -9.44 15.07
CA GLY A 133 5.07 -8.42 14.95
C GLY A 133 4.14 -8.42 16.15
N VAL A 134 3.37 -7.36 16.31
CA VAL A 134 2.32 -7.30 17.32
C VAL A 134 1.18 -8.21 16.91
N PHE A 135 0.75 -9.08 17.82
CA PHE A 135 -0.51 -9.81 17.65
C PHE A 135 -1.66 -8.90 18.09
N VAL A 136 -2.61 -8.68 17.21
CA VAL A 136 -3.80 -7.84 17.46
C VAL A 136 -5.01 -8.77 17.52
N THR A 137 -5.77 -8.69 18.60
CA THR A 137 -6.98 -9.48 18.79
C THR A 137 -8.19 -8.83 18.12
N ASP A 138 -9.24 -9.60 17.86
CA ASP A 138 -10.50 -9.08 17.31
C ASP A 138 -11.13 -8.00 18.20
N ASP A 139 -11.04 -8.16 19.52
CA ASP A 139 -11.52 -7.16 20.48
C ASP A 139 -10.73 -5.84 20.38
N GLU A 140 -9.42 -5.91 20.19
CA GLU A 140 -8.58 -4.71 20.00
C GLU A 140 -8.93 -4.02 18.68
N VAL A 141 -9.11 -4.77 17.58
CA VAL A 141 -9.57 -4.23 16.30
C VAL A 141 -10.93 -3.54 16.47
N GLN A 142 -11.89 -4.19 17.14
CA GLN A 142 -13.20 -3.61 17.38
C GLN A 142 -13.15 -2.33 18.21
N ASN A 143 -12.31 -2.31 19.26
CA ASN A 143 -12.13 -1.13 20.11
C ASN A 143 -11.53 0.05 19.33
N ILE A 144 -10.51 -0.21 18.48
CA ILE A 144 -9.91 0.83 17.62
C ILE A 144 -10.95 1.34 16.62
N THR A 145 -11.69 0.44 15.97
CA THR A 145 -12.73 0.79 15.01
C THR A 145 -13.82 1.64 15.64
N ASN A 146 -14.31 1.25 16.80
CA ASN A 146 -15.30 2.02 17.55
C ASN A 146 -14.78 3.41 17.92
N TYR A 147 -13.52 3.52 18.31
CA TYR A 147 -12.90 4.79 18.65
C TYR A 147 -12.80 5.72 17.43
N VAL A 148 -12.28 5.24 16.30
CA VAL A 148 -12.12 6.08 15.10
C VAL A 148 -13.45 6.42 14.42
N SER A 149 -14.49 5.58 14.58
CA SER A 149 -15.84 5.81 14.03
C SER A 149 -16.62 6.95 14.70
N GLN A 150 -16.09 7.50 15.80
CA GLN A 150 -16.68 8.67 16.46
C GLN A 150 -16.51 9.95 15.62
N TRP A 151 -15.57 9.96 14.69
CA TRP A 151 -15.36 11.09 13.78
C TRP A 151 -16.02 10.81 12.43
N SER A 152 -16.80 11.80 11.96
CA SER A 152 -17.35 11.72 10.60
C SER A 152 -16.23 11.76 9.56
N PRO A 153 -16.24 10.88 8.57
CA PRO A 153 -15.24 10.90 7.51
C PRO A 153 -15.36 12.18 6.67
N MET A 154 -14.23 12.80 6.36
CA MET A 154 -14.17 13.91 5.41
C MET A 154 -13.77 13.34 4.04
N TYR A 155 -14.75 13.06 3.21
CA TYR A 155 -14.52 12.59 1.84
C TYR A 155 -13.99 13.70 0.95
N ASN A 156 -13.12 13.34 0.03
CA ASN A 156 -12.65 14.26 -1.00
C ASN A 156 -13.45 14.00 -2.27
N ASP A 157 -14.31 14.96 -2.64
CA ASP A 157 -15.23 14.87 -3.78
C ASP A 157 -14.53 14.53 -5.11
N LYS A 158 -13.25 14.87 -5.24
CA LYS A 158 -12.46 14.53 -6.43
C LYS A 158 -12.27 13.02 -6.63
N PHE A 159 -12.36 12.23 -5.56
CA PHE A 159 -12.26 10.76 -5.63
C PHE A 159 -13.64 10.10 -5.69
N VAL A 160 -14.67 10.71 -5.12
CA VAL A 160 -16.06 10.20 -5.16
C VAL A 160 -16.64 10.25 -6.57
N LEU A 161 -16.24 11.24 -7.39
CA LEU A 161 -16.70 11.40 -8.78
C LEU A 161 -16.19 10.32 -9.75
N LEU A 162 -15.24 9.48 -9.34
CA LEU A 162 -14.73 8.39 -10.19
C LEU A 162 -15.62 7.14 -10.21
N GLU A 163 -16.53 6.99 -9.25
CA GLU A 163 -17.49 5.87 -9.25
C GLU A 163 -18.59 6.00 -10.32
N GLY A 164 -18.84 7.21 -10.83
CA GLY A 164 -19.88 7.48 -11.83
C GLY A 164 -19.45 7.33 -13.31
N ILE A 165 -18.18 7.04 -13.60
CA ILE A 165 -17.67 7.03 -14.99
C ILE A 165 -17.88 5.66 -15.69
N ASN A 166 -18.17 4.59 -14.95
CA ASN A 166 -18.32 3.25 -15.52
C ASN A 166 -19.75 2.82 -15.85
N GLU A 167 -20.75 3.65 -15.65
CA GLU A 167 -22.15 3.31 -16.05
C GLU A 167 -22.57 3.84 -17.43
N GLY A 168 -21.68 4.45 -18.20
CA GLY A 168 -22.01 5.20 -19.42
C GLY A 168 -21.40 4.73 -20.74
N SER A 169 -20.78 3.57 -20.85
CA SER A 169 -20.31 3.05 -22.16
C SER A 169 -20.76 1.62 -22.43
N GLY A 170 -22.07 1.44 -22.43
CA GLY A 170 -22.73 0.31 -23.07
C GLY A 170 -23.46 0.80 -24.31
N ILE A 171 -22.81 0.79 -25.46
CA ILE A 171 -23.36 0.58 -26.81
C ILE A 171 -22.30 -0.11 -27.64
#